data_b19156e5c8d111a2c8a9c9b6586a3f4c
#
_entry.id   b19156e5c8d111a2c8a9c9b6586a3f4c
#
_cell.length_a   1.000
_cell.length_b   1.000
_cell.length_c   1.000
_cell.angle_alpha   90.00
_cell.angle_beta   90.00
_cell.angle_gamma   90.00
#
_symmetry.space_group_name_H-M   'P 1'
#
loop_
_entity.id
_entity.type
_entity.pdbx_description
1 polymer ?
#
loop_
_entity_poly.entity_id
_entity_poly.type
_entity_poly.pdbx_seq_one_letter_code
_entity_poly.pdbx_strand_id
1 'polypeptide(L)'
;MVLKYEYPNKVVGDWNYFKVYPDYQINGLEFMVTTCTVSDENLDMSFPIFEDTCPSSIVQAQRLTENPVTDVFGLQYRAFVFDSDSNGEKTEMTLSCQVKVCVSGNCNPENC
;
A
#
# COMPACT_ATOMS: atom_id res chain seq x y z
N MET A 1 -1.68 -6.07 -7.67
CA MET A 1 -0.50 -5.33 -8.16
C MET A 1 0.65 -5.49 -7.19
N VAL A 2 1.85 -5.71 -7.72
CA VAL A 2 3.05 -5.88 -6.90
C VAL A 2 4.09 -4.86 -7.36
N LEU A 3 4.62 -4.08 -6.40
CA LEU A 3 5.68 -3.12 -6.65
C LEU A 3 6.87 -3.48 -5.77
N LYS A 4 8.06 -3.51 -6.37
CA LYS A 4 9.31 -3.73 -5.63
C LYS A 4 10.08 -2.42 -5.52
N TYR A 5 10.62 -2.16 -4.34
CA TYR A 5 11.40 -0.95 -4.11
C TYR A 5 12.45 -1.19 -3.03
N GLU A 6 13.47 -0.32 -3.02
CA GLU A 6 14.55 -0.38 -2.05
C GLU A 6 14.56 0.89 -1.21
N TYR A 7 15.14 0.78 -0.01
CA TYR A 7 15.28 1.91 0.90
C TYR A 7 16.72 2.39 1.05
N PRO A 8 17.54 2.45 0.00
CA PRO A 8 18.97 2.78 0.20
C PRO A 8 19.18 4.18 0.78
N ASN A 9 18.23 5.09 0.55
CA ASN A 9 18.34 6.47 0.97
C ASN A 9 17.19 6.92 1.86
N LYS A 10 16.42 5.96 2.40
CA LYS A 10 15.29 6.29 3.30
C LYS A 10 15.70 6.10 4.74
N VAL A 11 15.31 7.05 5.58
CA VAL A 11 15.46 6.96 7.02
C VAL A 11 14.18 6.37 7.59
N VAL A 12 14.30 5.43 8.53
CA VAL A 12 13.13 4.88 9.21
C VAL A 12 12.35 6.03 9.86
N GLY A 13 11.05 6.06 9.63
CA GLY A 13 10.17 7.12 10.10
C GLY A 13 9.86 8.19 9.06
N ASP A 14 10.61 8.27 7.97
CA ASP A 14 10.28 9.18 6.87
C ASP A 14 8.97 8.76 6.21
N TRP A 15 8.29 9.71 5.59
CA TRP A 15 7.10 9.39 4.82
C TRP A 15 7.49 8.67 3.54
N ASN A 16 6.80 7.56 3.29
CA ASN A 16 6.87 6.82 2.04
C ASN A 16 5.47 6.78 1.44
N TYR A 17 5.35 7.02 0.14
CA TYR A 17 4.04 7.04 -0.49
C TYR A 17 4.08 6.31 -1.82
N PHE A 18 2.91 5.83 -2.24
CA PHE A 18 2.77 5.13 -3.51
C PHE A 18 1.38 5.37 -4.09
N LYS A 19 1.24 5.03 -5.35
CA LYS A 19 -0.02 5.15 -6.07
C LYS A 19 -0.36 3.83 -6.75
N VAL A 20 -1.63 3.51 -6.77
CA VAL A 20 -2.18 2.37 -7.50
C VAL A 20 -3.15 2.91 -8.53
N TYR A 21 -2.97 2.56 -9.79
CA TYR A 21 -3.83 3.05 -10.85
C TYR A 21 -3.95 2.00 -11.96
N PRO A 22 -5.08 1.97 -12.68
CA PRO A 22 -5.25 1.05 -13.81
C PRO A 22 -4.52 1.59 -15.04
N ASP A 23 -4.21 0.70 -15.98
CA ASP A 23 -3.61 1.12 -17.25
C ASP A 23 -4.55 2.04 -18.05
N TYR A 24 -5.85 1.84 -17.89
CA TYR A 24 -6.87 2.69 -18.50
C TYR A 24 -8.14 2.63 -17.68
N GLN A 25 -8.96 3.68 -17.80
CA GLN A 25 -10.22 3.77 -17.08
C GLN A 25 -11.36 3.21 -17.93
N ILE A 26 -12.32 2.56 -17.27
CA ILE A 26 -13.52 2.06 -17.91
C ILE A 26 -14.72 2.77 -17.29
N ASN A 27 -15.55 3.41 -18.12
CA ASN A 27 -16.74 4.10 -17.64
C ASN A 27 -17.66 3.14 -16.89
N GLY A 28 -18.17 3.59 -15.76
CA GLY A 28 -19.08 2.81 -14.93
C GLY A 28 -18.40 1.86 -13.97
N LEU A 29 -17.08 1.77 -13.97
CA LEU A 29 -16.34 0.93 -13.05
C LEU A 29 -15.48 1.76 -12.12
N GLU A 30 -15.37 1.28 -10.88
CA GLU A 30 -14.48 1.81 -9.87
C GLU A 30 -13.57 0.68 -9.38
N PHE A 31 -12.43 1.01 -8.82
CA PHE A 31 -11.65 0.01 -8.11
C PHE A 31 -11.46 0.43 -6.67
N MET A 32 -11.40 -0.56 -5.80
CA MET A 32 -11.21 -0.37 -4.38
C MET A 32 -10.00 -1.17 -3.96
N VAL A 33 -9.03 -0.50 -3.33
CA VAL A 33 -7.89 -1.19 -2.74
C VAL A 33 -8.35 -1.75 -1.40
N THR A 34 -8.19 -3.05 -1.20
CA THR A 34 -8.65 -3.70 0.02
C THR A 34 -7.54 -3.92 1.01
N THR A 35 -6.38 -4.37 0.55
CA THR A 35 -5.25 -4.68 1.44
C THR A 35 -3.96 -4.37 0.73
N CYS A 36 -3.03 -3.71 1.43
CA CYS A 36 -1.66 -3.51 0.95
C CYS A 36 -0.70 -4.01 2.02
N THR A 37 0.25 -4.83 1.61
CA THR A 37 1.21 -5.47 2.51
C THR A 37 2.63 -5.18 2.03
N VAL A 38 3.49 -4.81 2.97
CA VAL A 38 4.92 -4.66 2.73
C VAL A 38 5.60 -5.92 3.24
N SER A 39 6.47 -6.50 2.43
CA SER A 39 7.15 -7.72 2.81
C SER A 39 8.64 -7.66 2.49
N ASP A 40 9.42 -8.44 3.22
CA ASP A 40 10.83 -8.68 2.98
C ASP A 40 10.98 -10.17 2.67
N GLU A 41 11.27 -10.48 1.41
CA GLU A 41 11.36 -11.87 0.96
C GLU A 41 12.52 -12.61 1.61
N ASN A 42 13.62 -11.92 1.91
CA ASN A 42 14.78 -12.53 2.53
C ASN A 42 14.53 -12.99 3.95
N LEU A 43 13.63 -12.31 4.65
CA LEU A 43 13.28 -12.63 6.03
C LEU A 43 11.96 -13.38 6.15
N ASP A 44 11.25 -13.56 5.03
CA ASP A 44 9.91 -14.15 5.01
C ASP A 44 8.97 -13.45 6.01
N MET A 45 9.07 -12.13 6.06
CA MET A 45 8.26 -11.30 6.97
C MET A 45 7.40 -10.35 6.16
N SER A 46 6.20 -10.08 6.67
CA SER A 46 5.28 -9.15 6.03
C SER A 46 4.48 -8.38 7.08
N PHE A 47 4.00 -7.21 6.68
CA PHE A 47 3.18 -6.35 7.55
C PHE A 47 2.13 -5.64 6.70
N PRO A 48 0.84 -5.73 7.08
CA PRO A 48 -0.22 -5.01 6.36
C PRO A 48 -0.24 -3.54 6.78
N ILE A 49 0.03 -2.65 5.81
CA ILE A 49 -0.05 -1.20 6.05
C ILE A 49 -1.45 -0.67 5.78
N PHE A 50 -2.29 -1.45 5.08
CA PHE A 50 -3.66 -1.12 4.78
C PHE A 50 -4.42 -2.45 4.74
N GLU A 51 -5.43 -2.62 5.58
CA GLU A 51 -6.12 -3.89 5.74
C GLU A 51 -7.61 -3.67 5.82
N ASP A 52 -8.36 -4.44 5.04
CA ASP A 52 -9.83 -4.33 4.96
C ASP A 52 -10.28 -2.90 4.72
N THR A 53 -9.63 -2.22 3.79
CA THR A 53 -9.83 -0.81 3.42
C THR A 53 -9.49 0.20 4.51
N CYS A 54 -8.83 -0.23 5.58
CA CYS A 54 -8.47 0.66 6.70
C CYS A 54 -6.95 0.81 6.82
N PRO A 55 -6.45 2.06 6.93
CA PRO A 55 -5.02 2.31 7.12
C PRO A 55 -4.54 1.80 8.48
N SER A 56 -3.32 1.27 8.54
CA SER A 56 -2.72 0.83 9.78
C SER A 56 -2.26 2.03 10.61
N SER A 57 -2.71 2.09 11.87
CA SER A 57 -2.27 3.14 12.79
C SER A 57 -0.82 2.93 13.26
N ILE A 58 -0.33 1.70 13.20
CA ILE A 58 1.03 1.39 13.68
C ILE A 58 2.08 2.12 12.85
N VAL A 59 1.92 2.17 11.54
CA VAL A 59 2.84 2.89 10.64
C VAL A 59 2.27 4.24 10.23
N GLN A 60 1.24 4.71 10.92
CA GLN A 60 0.58 5.99 10.66
C GLN A 60 0.15 6.14 9.20
N ALA A 61 -0.35 5.06 8.62
CA ALA A 61 -0.79 5.07 7.23
C ALA A 61 -1.96 6.02 7.03
N GLN A 62 -1.97 6.74 5.91
CA GLN A 62 -3.00 7.71 5.58
C GLN A 62 -3.33 7.63 4.10
N ARG A 63 -4.62 7.59 3.79
CA ARG A 63 -5.06 7.70 2.40
C ARG A 63 -4.81 9.11 1.90
N LEU A 64 -4.31 9.21 0.69
CA LEU A 64 -4.12 10.49 0.01
C LEU A 64 -5.27 10.78 -0.96
N THR A 65 -6.10 9.78 -1.23
CA THR A 65 -7.25 9.89 -2.13
C THR A 65 -8.46 9.20 -1.49
N GLU A 66 -9.61 9.33 -2.15
CA GLU A 66 -10.80 8.54 -1.80
C GLU A 66 -10.55 7.06 -2.10
N ASN A 67 -11.40 6.20 -1.57
CA ASN A 67 -11.39 4.76 -1.85
C ASN A 67 -12.85 4.27 -1.73
N PRO A 68 -13.52 3.84 -2.78
CA PRO A 68 -12.99 3.51 -4.11
C PRO A 68 -12.73 4.73 -4.99
N VAL A 69 -12.02 4.50 -6.09
CA VAL A 69 -11.68 5.54 -7.06
C VAL A 69 -11.80 5.01 -8.48
N THR A 70 -11.83 5.93 -9.45
CA THR A 70 -11.83 5.57 -10.87
C THR A 70 -10.47 5.74 -11.51
N ASP A 71 -9.60 6.56 -10.94
CA ASP A 71 -8.34 6.95 -11.56
C ASP A 71 -7.12 6.51 -10.74
N VAL A 72 -6.95 7.05 -9.55
CA VAL A 72 -5.73 6.76 -8.77
C VAL A 72 -6.04 6.65 -7.29
N PHE A 73 -5.47 5.64 -6.65
CA PHE A 73 -5.47 5.49 -5.20
C PHE A 73 -4.07 5.80 -4.67
N GLY A 74 -3.97 6.70 -3.70
CA GLY A 74 -2.72 7.05 -3.06
C GLY A 74 -2.74 6.76 -1.57
N LEU A 75 -1.61 6.29 -1.06
CA LEU A 75 -1.44 6.00 0.35
C LEU A 75 -0.03 6.41 0.77
N GLN A 76 0.11 6.93 1.98
CA GLN A 76 1.42 7.18 2.57
C GLN A 76 1.50 6.51 3.93
N TYR A 77 2.72 6.18 4.34
CA TYR A 77 2.99 5.55 5.63
C TYR A 77 4.42 5.87 6.06
N ARG A 78 4.70 5.68 7.35
CA ARG A 78 6.06 5.88 7.85
C ARG A 78 6.94 4.71 7.43
N ALA A 79 8.08 5.00 6.83
CA ALA A 79 9.02 3.98 6.37
C ALA A 79 9.54 3.16 7.55
N PHE A 80 9.68 1.87 7.34
CA PHE A 80 10.17 0.93 8.35
C PHE A 80 10.96 -0.18 7.69
N VAL A 81 11.77 -0.89 8.50
CA VAL A 81 12.45 -2.11 8.10
C VAL A 81 12.19 -3.16 9.16
N PHE A 82 12.29 -4.42 8.78
CA PHE A 82 12.15 -5.51 9.75
C PHE A 82 13.46 -5.66 10.54
N ASP A 83 13.33 -5.96 11.83
CA ASP A 83 14.45 -5.93 12.79
C ASP A 83 15.70 -6.69 12.37
N SER A 84 15.52 -7.87 11.82
CA SER A 84 16.67 -8.72 11.47
C SER A 84 17.41 -8.24 10.23
N ASP A 85 16.98 -7.16 9.62
CA ASP A 85 17.61 -6.57 8.43
C ASP A 85 18.29 -5.26 8.78
N SER A 86 18.94 -5.19 9.91
CA SER A 86 19.45 -3.95 10.49
C SER A 86 20.94 -3.72 10.30
N ASN A 87 21.59 -4.42 9.40
CA ASN A 87 23.05 -4.35 9.25
C ASN A 87 23.54 -3.21 8.36
N GLY A 88 22.66 -2.30 7.95
CA GLY A 88 23.03 -1.13 7.18
C GLY A 88 23.14 -1.35 5.68
N GLU A 89 22.83 -2.52 5.20
CA GLU A 89 22.81 -2.81 3.77
C GLU A 89 21.47 -2.40 3.17
N LYS A 90 21.41 -2.38 1.83
CA LYS A 90 20.16 -2.12 1.12
C LYS A 90 19.12 -3.16 1.48
N THR A 91 17.92 -2.71 1.78
CA THR A 91 16.77 -3.57 2.06
C THR A 91 15.82 -3.53 0.88
N GLU A 92 15.58 -4.67 0.27
CA GLU A 92 14.58 -4.78 -0.79
C GLU A 92 13.25 -5.15 -0.17
N MET A 93 12.27 -4.27 -0.35
CA MET A 93 10.91 -4.48 0.15
C MET A 93 9.97 -4.64 -1.03
N THR A 94 8.96 -5.46 -0.85
CA THR A 94 7.92 -5.67 -1.86
C THR A 94 6.60 -5.15 -1.31
N LEU A 95 5.96 -4.27 -2.09
CA LEU A 95 4.62 -3.78 -1.78
C LEU A 95 3.63 -4.52 -2.68
N SER A 96 2.66 -5.16 -2.06
CA SER A 96 1.62 -5.91 -2.78
C SER A 96 0.26 -5.42 -2.31
N CYS A 97 -0.60 -5.04 -3.25
CA CYS A 97 -1.95 -4.60 -2.95
C CYS A 97 -2.98 -5.48 -3.64
N GLN A 98 -4.07 -5.78 -2.93
CA GLN A 98 -5.22 -6.45 -3.48
C GLN A 98 -6.26 -5.40 -3.88
N VAL A 99 -6.81 -5.57 -5.06
CA VAL A 99 -7.74 -4.61 -5.66
C VAL A 99 -9.01 -5.33 -6.06
N LYS A 100 -10.15 -4.72 -5.74
CA LYS A 100 -11.47 -5.20 -6.15
C LYS A 100 -12.08 -4.20 -7.13
N VAL A 101 -12.58 -4.69 -8.25
CA VAL A 101 -13.28 -3.87 -9.25
C VAL A 101 -14.77 -4.02 -9.03
N CYS A 102 -15.49 -2.92 -9.05
CA CYS A 102 -16.93 -2.90 -8.83
C CYS A 102 -17.62 -1.89 -9.75
N VAL A 103 -18.92 -2.11 -9.96
CA VAL A 103 -19.74 -1.11 -10.65
C VAL A 103 -19.82 0.13 -9.78
N SER A 104 -19.76 1.31 -10.40
CA SER A 104 -19.79 2.59 -9.68
C SER A 104 -20.94 2.64 -8.67
N GLY A 105 -20.58 2.99 -7.44
CA GLY A 105 -21.52 3.05 -6.33
C GLY A 105 -21.73 1.74 -5.59
N ASN A 106 -21.16 0.63 -6.06
CA ASN A 106 -21.35 -0.69 -5.45
C ASN A 106 -20.13 -1.21 -4.69
N CYS A 107 -19.06 -0.44 -4.64
CA CYS A 107 -17.96 -0.75 -3.73
C CYS A 107 -18.36 -0.35 -2.31
N ASN A 108 -18.12 -1.24 -1.35
CA ASN A 108 -18.50 -1.01 0.04
C ASN A 108 -17.25 -1.11 0.92
N PRO A 109 -16.48 -0.02 1.06
CA PRO A 109 -15.32 -0.04 1.94
C PRO A 109 -15.74 -0.13 3.40
N GLU A 110 -14.87 -0.71 4.23
CA GLU A 110 -15.11 -0.75 5.66
C GLU A 110 -15.12 0.66 6.25
N ASN A 111 -15.89 0.83 7.29
CA ASN A 111 -15.97 2.09 8.02
C ASN A 111 -14.91 2.06 9.12
N CYS A 112 -13.79 2.69 8.86
CA CYS A 112 -12.64 2.68 9.76
C CYS A 112 -12.78 3.65 10.93
#